data_de444957bcb0b6d34fd6974b295367ca
#
_entry.id   de444957bcb0b6d34fd6974b295367ca
#
_cell.length_a   1.000
_cell.length_b   1.000
_cell.length_c   1.000
_cell.angle_alpha   90.00
_cell.angle_beta   90.00
_cell.angle_gamma   90.00
#
_symmetry.space_group_name_H-M   'P 1'
#
loop_
_entity.id
_entity.type
_entity.pdbx_description
1 polymer ?
#
loop_
_entity_poly.entity_id
_entity_poly.type
_entity_poly.pdbx_seq_one_letter_code
_entity_poly.pdbx_strand_id
1 'polypeptide(L)'
;MSSDVIIKARHLAKAYKLYDSQGDWLKQQVAGSIKTYYRSFWALKDITFEVEKGESLGIIGRNGCGKSTLLQIVCGMTRPTKGEIWVKGRVAPVLALGATFDLEATGRENVLIGGAVLGLKRPEIIEKFDSIADFAGIGDFMEQPIKLYSTGMRTRLAFAICAHMNAEILIVDEALSVGDLAFQKKCIDWIDNFRRTGTLLFVSHSPAELSRLCNHAIWIDNGHIREGGDVANVTRAYRKATLVEQDSMSRFSAV
;
A
#
# COMPACT_ATOMS: atom_id res chain seq x y z
N MET A 1 -21.62 -18.72 -11.81
CA MET A 1 -21.68 -17.48 -11.01
C MET A 1 -20.53 -16.62 -11.50
N SER A 2 -20.77 -15.46 -12.08
CA SER A 2 -19.68 -14.57 -12.52
C SER A 2 -19.01 -14.08 -11.24
N SER A 3 -17.77 -14.49 -10.96
CA SER A 3 -16.97 -13.93 -9.88
C SER A 3 -16.85 -12.43 -10.15
N ASP A 4 -17.25 -11.61 -9.18
CA ASP A 4 -17.21 -10.15 -9.30
C ASP A 4 -15.78 -9.68 -9.01
N VAL A 5 -14.87 -9.98 -9.95
CA VAL A 5 -13.45 -9.61 -9.85
C VAL A 5 -13.34 -8.09 -9.80
N ILE A 6 -12.75 -7.57 -8.73
CA ILE A 6 -12.60 -6.13 -8.49
C ILE A 6 -11.17 -5.64 -8.78
N ILE A 7 -10.17 -6.52 -8.68
CA ILE A 7 -8.78 -6.25 -9.08
C ILE A 7 -8.29 -7.41 -9.93
N LYS A 8 -7.69 -7.10 -11.08
CA LYS A 8 -7.09 -8.10 -11.96
C LYS A 8 -5.78 -7.60 -12.52
N ALA A 9 -4.70 -8.32 -12.24
CA ALA A 9 -3.37 -8.09 -12.80
C ALA A 9 -2.99 -9.25 -13.72
N ARG A 10 -2.46 -8.95 -14.91
CA ARG A 10 -1.99 -9.91 -15.88
C ARG A 10 -0.59 -9.58 -16.37
N HIS A 11 0.34 -10.51 -16.17
CA HIS A 11 1.73 -10.42 -16.63
C HIS A 11 2.38 -9.08 -16.29
N LEU A 12 2.01 -8.51 -15.12
CA LEU A 12 2.37 -7.18 -14.70
C LEU A 12 3.85 -7.13 -14.31
N ALA A 13 4.59 -6.22 -14.93
CA ALA A 13 5.99 -5.99 -14.62
C ALA A 13 6.29 -4.49 -14.51
N LYS A 14 7.21 -4.15 -13.61
CA LYS A 14 7.64 -2.76 -13.40
C LYS A 14 9.14 -2.67 -13.33
N ALA A 15 9.71 -1.87 -14.24
CA ALA A 15 11.12 -1.52 -14.24
C ALA A 15 11.32 -0.04 -13.93
N TYR A 16 12.38 0.25 -13.17
CA TYR A 16 12.88 1.61 -12.93
C TYR A 16 14.22 1.79 -13.63
N LYS A 17 14.44 2.98 -14.20
CA LYS A 17 15.72 3.35 -14.79
C LYS A 17 16.64 3.86 -13.68
N LEU A 18 17.74 3.17 -13.44
CA LEU A 18 18.77 3.58 -12.50
C LEU A 18 19.93 4.21 -13.28
N TYR A 19 20.25 5.44 -12.96
CA TYR A 19 21.39 6.17 -13.52
C TYR A 19 22.52 6.19 -12.49
N ASP A 20 23.74 5.86 -12.91
CA ASP A 20 24.90 5.81 -12.01
C ASP A 20 25.40 7.24 -11.67
N SER A 21 25.05 8.24 -12.51
CA SER A 21 25.34 9.65 -12.26
C SER A 21 24.27 10.59 -12.83
N GLN A 22 24.22 11.83 -12.32
CA GLN A 22 23.36 12.87 -12.89
C GLN A 22 23.74 13.18 -14.35
N GLY A 23 25.04 13.07 -14.70
CA GLY A 23 25.51 13.23 -16.06
C GLY A 23 24.96 12.18 -17.03
N ASP A 24 24.72 10.95 -16.57
CA ASP A 24 24.16 9.89 -17.41
C ASP A 24 22.68 10.10 -17.69
N TRP A 25 21.95 10.68 -16.74
CA TRP A 25 20.57 11.12 -16.98
C TRP A 25 20.52 12.20 -18.09
N LEU A 26 21.40 13.22 -18.05
CA LEU A 26 21.48 14.25 -19.09
C LEU A 26 21.88 13.66 -20.44
N LYS A 27 22.89 12.79 -20.48
CA LYS A 27 23.31 12.09 -21.72
C LYS A 27 22.14 11.27 -22.30
N GLN A 28 21.35 10.61 -21.46
CA GLN A 28 20.18 9.85 -21.92
C GLN A 28 19.12 10.75 -22.57
N GLN A 29 18.90 11.96 -22.03
CA GLN A 29 17.95 12.91 -22.62
C GLN A 29 18.37 13.36 -24.04
N VAL A 30 19.69 13.53 -24.27
CA VAL A 30 20.23 13.94 -25.57
C VAL A 30 20.36 12.76 -26.55
N ALA A 31 20.84 11.61 -26.06
CA ALA A 31 21.08 10.42 -26.88
C ALA A 31 19.81 9.68 -27.29
N GLY A 32 18.67 9.95 -26.65
CA GLY A 32 17.38 9.29 -26.92
C GLY A 32 17.49 7.78 -26.82
N SER A 33 17.15 7.07 -27.91
CA SER A 33 17.21 5.61 -28.02
C SER A 33 18.51 5.07 -28.63
N ILE A 34 19.44 5.94 -29.04
CA ILE A 34 20.67 5.54 -29.75
C ILE A 34 21.65 4.82 -28.81
N LYS A 35 21.73 5.29 -27.54
CA LYS A 35 22.60 4.71 -26.53
C LYS A 35 21.93 4.72 -25.17
N THR A 36 22.04 3.59 -24.42
CA THR A 36 21.45 3.45 -23.08
C THR A 36 22.49 3.80 -22.02
N TYR A 37 22.17 4.78 -21.19
CA TYR A 37 22.99 5.27 -20.07
C TYR A 37 22.35 4.96 -18.71
N TYR A 38 21.45 3.96 -18.64
CA TYR A 38 20.84 3.48 -17.41
C TYR A 38 20.83 1.96 -17.37
N ARG A 39 20.76 1.41 -16.18
CA ARG A 39 20.42 0.01 -15.99
C ARG A 39 18.96 -0.12 -15.53
N SER A 40 18.28 -1.15 -16.00
CA SER A 40 16.90 -1.43 -15.62
C SER A 40 16.87 -2.25 -14.34
N PHE A 41 16.25 -1.71 -13.29
CA PHE A 41 15.93 -2.44 -12.07
C PHE A 41 14.46 -2.90 -12.14
N TRP A 42 14.26 -4.20 -12.23
CA TRP A 42 12.93 -4.80 -12.26
C TRP A 42 12.42 -5.03 -10.84
N ALA A 43 11.53 -4.15 -10.38
CA ALA A 43 10.89 -4.26 -9.07
C ALA A 43 9.78 -5.32 -9.07
N LEU A 44 9.08 -5.50 -10.19
CA LEU A 44 8.07 -6.53 -10.39
C LEU A 44 8.32 -7.23 -11.73
N LYS A 45 8.08 -8.54 -11.75
CA LYS A 45 8.35 -9.41 -12.91
C LYS A 45 7.23 -10.45 -13.01
N ASP A 46 6.38 -10.30 -14.04
CA ASP A 46 5.32 -11.27 -14.38
C ASP A 46 4.34 -11.58 -13.23
N ILE A 47 3.82 -10.53 -12.60
CA ILE A 47 2.84 -10.65 -11.53
C ILE A 47 1.45 -10.84 -12.13
N THR A 48 0.80 -11.97 -11.80
CA THR A 48 -0.58 -12.27 -12.22
C THR A 48 -1.39 -12.71 -11.01
N PHE A 49 -2.48 -12.00 -10.71
CA PHE A 49 -3.44 -12.34 -9.65
C PHE A 49 -4.79 -11.68 -9.91
N GLU A 50 -5.82 -12.19 -9.24
CA GLU A 50 -7.16 -11.63 -9.23
C GLU A 50 -7.63 -11.51 -7.77
N VAL A 51 -8.49 -10.53 -7.49
CA VAL A 51 -9.15 -10.34 -6.18
C VAL A 51 -10.64 -10.18 -6.45
N GLU A 52 -11.43 -10.96 -5.74
CA GLU A 52 -12.89 -10.87 -5.80
C GLU A 52 -13.43 -9.80 -4.84
N LYS A 53 -14.61 -9.28 -5.15
CA LYS A 53 -15.29 -8.30 -4.27
C LYS A 53 -15.57 -8.93 -2.90
N GLY A 54 -15.20 -8.20 -1.83
CA GLY A 54 -15.35 -8.68 -0.45
C GLY A 54 -14.23 -9.60 0.01
N GLU A 55 -13.24 -9.89 -0.84
CA GLU A 55 -12.07 -10.68 -0.47
C GLU A 55 -11.06 -9.85 0.34
N SER A 56 -10.33 -10.53 1.23
CA SER A 56 -9.20 -9.96 1.97
C SER A 56 -7.92 -10.65 1.52
N LEU A 57 -7.13 -9.98 0.66
CA LEU A 57 -5.87 -10.48 0.14
C LEU A 57 -4.69 -9.91 0.92
N GLY A 58 -3.87 -10.79 1.50
CA GLY A 58 -2.60 -10.47 2.12
C GLY A 58 -1.44 -10.46 1.12
N ILE A 59 -0.51 -9.53 1.27
CA ILE A 59 0.72 -9.48 0.47
C ILE A 59 1.90 -9.57 1.44
N ILE A 60 2.67 -10.66 1.36
CA ILE A 60 3.83 -10.90 2.22
C ILE A 60 5.11 -10.97 1.40
N GLY A 61 6.22 -10.60 2.00
CA GLY A 61 7.55 -10.66 1.40
C GLY A 61 8.54 -9.75 2.12
N ARG A 62 9.83 -9.94 1.86
CA ARG A 62 10.92 -9.14 2.45
C ARG A 62 10.88 -7.68 1.98
N ASN A 63 11.59 -6.81 2.71
CA ASN A 63 11.76 -5.43 2.28
C ASN A 63 12.47 -5.38 0.91
N GLY A 64 12.00 -4.50 0.02
CA GLY A 64 12.53 -4.36 -1.33
C GLY A 64 12.08 -5.42 -2.35
N CYS A 65 11.23 -6.39 -1.99
CA CYS A 65 10.76 -7.42 -2.93
C CYS A 65 9.72 -6.94 -3.96
N GLY A 66 9.20 -5.71 -3.84
CA GLY A 66 8.26 -5.12 -4.79
C GLY A 66 6.85 -4.81 -4.24
N LYS A 67 6.54 -5.10 -2.97
CA LYS A 67 5.20 -4.88 -2.38
C LYS A 67 4.68 -3.46 -2.57
N SER A 68 5.43 -2.45 -2.15
CA SER A 68 5.03 -1.04 -2.30
C SER A 68 4.88 -0.61 -3.76
N THR A 69 5.70 -1.16 -4.67
CA THR A 69 5.55 -0.93 -6.11
C THR A 69 4.25 -1.51 -6.65
N LEU A 70 3.87 -2.72 -6.20
CA LEU A 70 2.59 -3.33 -6.56
C LEU A 70 1.42 -2.47 -6.08
N LEU A 71 1.45 -2.03 -4.82
CA LEU A 71 0.40 -1.15 -4.28
C LEU A 71 0.28 0.17 -5.03
N GLN A 72 1.41 0.81 -5.36
CA GLN A 72 1.41 2.05 -6.18
C GLN A 72 0.75 1.85 -7.54
N ILE A 73 0.90 0.67 -8.15
CA ILE A 73 0.26 0.34 -9.42
C ILE A 73 -1.24 0.10 -9.20
N VAL A 74 -1.65 -0.63 -8.17
CA VAL A 74 -3.07 -0.86 -7.83
C VAL A 74 -3.78 0.47 -7.54
N CYS A 75 -3.12 1.40 -6.85
CA CYS A 75 -3.63 2.75 -6.59
C CYS A 75 -3.64 3.67 -7.82
N GLY A 76 -3.11 3.24 -8.97
CA GLY A 76 -3.00 4.09 -10.16
C GLY A 76 -1.93 5.18 -10.08
N MET A 77 -1.09 5.19 -9.02
CA MET A 77 -0.03 6.19 -8.81
C MET A 77 1.13 6.01 -9.78
N THR A 78 1.36 4.79 -10.27
CA THR A 78 2.36 4.50 -11.30
C THR A 78 1.83 3.47 -12.29
N ARG A 79 2.26 3.60 -13.55
CA ARG A 79 1.87 2.64 -14.60
C ARG A 79 2.84 1.46 -14.62
N PRO A 80 2.38 0.25 -14.93
CA PRO A 80 3.27 -0.88 -15.21
C PRO A 80 4.14 -0.60 -16.42
N THR A 81 5.30 -1.25 -16.49
CA THR A 81 6.18 -1.23 -17.67
C THR A 81 5.73 -2.23 -18.72
N LYS A 82 5.18 -3.37 -18.27
CA LYS A 82 4.57 -4.43 -19.10
C LYS A 82 3.36 -5.00 -18.40
N GLY A 83 2.50 -5.68 -19.19
CA GLY A 83 1.27 -6.24 -18.68
C GLY A 83 0.20 -5.18 -18.41
N GLU A 84 -0.88 -5.59 -17.78
CA GLU A 84 -2.04 -4.74 -17.53
C GLU A 84 -2.59 -4.94 -16.13
N ILE A 85 -3.21 -3.90 -15.59
CA ILE A 85 -3.98 -3.95 -14.36
C ILE A 85 -5.34 -3.32 -14.59
N TRP A 86 -6.34 -3.93 -14.00
CA TRP A 86 -7.69 -3.43 -14.00
C TRP A 86 -8.21 -3.41 -12.55
N VAL A 87 -8.75 -2.27 -12.13
CA VAL A 87 -9.27 -2.05 -10.78
C VAL A 87 -10.64 -1.39 -10.93
N LYS A 88 -11.66 -2.01 -10.34
CA LYS A 88 -13.04 -1.52 -10.35
C LYS A 88 -13.40 -1.02 -8.96
N GLY A 89 -13.91 0.20 -8.90
CA GLY A 89 -14.33 0.82 -7.66
C GLY A 89 -13.33 1.80 -7.07
N ARG A 90 -13.72 2.40 -5.95
CA ARG A 90 -12.94 3.42 -5.27
C ARG A 90 -11.91 2.79 -4.35
N VAL A 91 -10.64 3.18 -4.52
CA VAL A 91 -9.51 2.71 -3.71
C VAL A 91 -9.15 3.74 -2.65
N ALA A 92 -9.02 3.33 -1.40
CA ALA A 92 -8.50 4.14 -0.29
C ALA A 92 -7.14 3.58 0.19
N PRO A 93 -6.02 4.16 -0.26
CA PRO A 93 -4.67 3.75 0.16
C PRO A 93 -4.23 4.57 1.38
N VAL A 94 -4.19 3.98 2.57
CA VAL A 94 -3.93 4.70 3.82
C VAL A 94 -2.57 5.40 3.83
N LEU A 95 -1.48 4.68 3.54
CA LEU A 95 -0.12 5.28 3.56
C LEU A 95 0.13 6.26 2.41
N ALA A 96 -0.35 5.92 1.23
CA ALA A 96 -0.13 6.75 0.06
C ALA A 96 -0.79 8.12 0.23
N LEU A 97 -1.94 8.18 0.91
CA LEU A 97 -2.62 9.45 1.18
C LEU A 97 -1.79 10.35 2.11
N GLY A 98 -1.18 9.81 3.17
CA GLY A 98 -0.32 10.60 4.06
C GLY A 98 0.90 11.22 3.36
N ALA A 99 1.38 10.60 2.29
CA ALA A 99 2.48 11.13 1.47
C ALA A 99 2.05 12.28 0.54
N THR A 100 0.75 12.48 0.33
CA THR A 100 0.21 13.58 -0.53
C THR A 100 -0.15 14.82 0.26
N PHE A 101 0.01 14.83 1.58
CA PHE A 101 -0.31 15.98 2.40
C PHE A 101 0.56 17.19 2.06
N ASP A 102 -0.09 18.33 1.91
CA ASP A 102 0.60 19.62 1.86
C ASP A 102 1.04 19.99 3.29
N LEU A 103 2.34 20.06 3.50
CA LEU A 103 2.93 20.31 4.81
C LEU A 103 2.68 21.72 5.33
N GLU A 104 2.45 22.69 4.44
CA GLU A 104 2.17 24.09 4.80
C GLU A 104 0.68 24.31 5.08
N ALA A 105 -0.19 23.45 4.58
CA ALA A 105 -1.62 23.48 4.80
C ALA A 105 -1.99 22.88 6.17
N THR A 106 -3.11 23.32 6.73
CA THR A 106 -3.69 22.81 7.98
C THR A 106 -4.22 21.38 7.82
N GLY A 107 -4.49 20.70 8.95
CA GLY A 107 -5.18 19.42 8.96
C GLY A 107 -6.53 19.48 8.24
N ARG A 108 -7.30 20.55 8.51
CA ARG A 108 -8.60 20.84 7.85
C ARG A 108 -8.46 20.92 6.33
N GLU A 109 -7.50 21.67 5.84
CA GLU A 109 -7.25 21.80 4.40
C GLU A 109 -6.79 20.49 3.79
N ASN A 110 -5.95 19.72 4.51
CA ASN A 110 -5.52 18.40 4.06
C ASN A 110 -6.66 17.36 4.05
N VAL A 111 -7.68 17.48 4.90
CA VAL A 111 -8.91 16.67 4.77
C VAL A 111 -9.62 16.99 3.44
N LEU A 112 -9.71 18.25 3.05
CA LEU A 112 -10.30 18.64 1.76
C LEU A 112 -9.48 18.15 0.57
N ILE A 113 -8.15 18.29 0.63
CA ILE A 113 -7.21 17.80 -0.39
C ILE A 113 -7.30 16.28 -0.50
N GLY A 114 -7.15 15.56 0.61
CA GLY A 114 -7.19 14.10 0.64
C GLY A 114 -8.52 13.52 0.17
N GLY A 115 -9.63 14.12 0.60
CA GLY A 115 -10.96 13.73 0.14
C GLY A 115 -11.14 13.92 -1.38
N ALA A 116 -10.65 15.04 -1.92
CA ALA A 116 -10.68 15.30 -3.35
C ALA A 116 -9.80 14.32 -4.16
N VAL A 117 -8.60 14.00 -3.66
CA VAL A 117 -7.70 12.99 -4.25
C VAL A 117 -8.38 11.63 -4.31
N LEU A 118 -9.16 11.27 -3.29
CA LEU A 118 -9.92 10.02 -3.23
C LEU A 118 -11.27 10.10 -3.98
N GLY A 119 -11.54 11.21 -4.70
CA GLY A 119 -12.67 11.36 -5.61
C GLY A 119 -13.99 11.79 -4.95
N LEU A 120 -13.96 12.33 -3.73
CA LEU A 120 -15.15 12.96 -3.13
C LEU A 120 -15.35 14.38 -3.63
N LYS A 121 -16.61 14.81 -3.69
CA LYS A 121 -16.95 16.19 -3.92
C LYS A 121 -16.80 17.00 -2.63
N ARG A 122 -16.46 18.29 -2.77
CA ARG A 122 -16.24 19.18 -1.61
C ARG A 122 -17.41 19.19 -0.60
N PRO A 123 -18.68 19.22 -0.98
CA PRO A 123 -19.80 19.14 -0.02
C PRO A 123 -19.78 17.84 0.81
N GLU A 124 -19.50 16.70 0.17
CA GLU A 124 -19.43 15.40 0.84
C GLU A 124 -18.29 15.34 1.87
N ILE A 125 -17.16 16.00 1.57
CA ILE A 125 -16.03 16.08 2.49
C ILE A 125 -16.38 16.96 3.70
N ILE A 126 -17.04 18.10 3.45
CA ILE A 126 -17.46 19.02 4.53
C ILE A 126 -18.44 18.33 5.47
N GLU A 127 -19.42 17.60 4.95
CA GLU A 127 -20.39 16.83 5.74
C GLU A 127 -19.71 15.80 6.65
N LYS A 128 -18.61 15.20 6.20
CA LYS A 128 -17.87 14.16 6.94
C LYS A 128 -16.76 14.72 7.84
N PHE A 129 -16.50 16.03 7.77
CA PHE A 129 -15.32 16.62 8.41
C PHE A 129 -15.25 16.36 9.90
N ASP A 130 -16.33 16.58 10.64
CA ASP A 130 -16.37 16.40 12.09
C ASP A 130 -16.11 14.93 12.47
N SER A 131 -16.72 14.00 11.74
CA SER A 131 -16.48 12.56 11.95
C SER A 131 -15.02 12.15 11.66
N ILE A 132 -14.39 12.78 10.64
CA ILE A 132 -12.97 12.56 10.33
C ILE A 132 -12.08 13.11 11.46
N ALA A 133 -12.36 14.32 11.94
CA ALA A 133 -11.63 14.96 13.01
C ALA A 133 -11.72 14.17 14.33
N ASP A 134 -12.92 13.72 14.69
CA ASP A 134 -13.19 12.86 15.86
C ASP A 134 -12.48 11.52 15.74
N PHE A 135 -12.49 10.93 14.55
CA PHE A 135 -11.78 9.67 14.33
C PHE A 135 -10.28 9.85 14.48
N ALA A 136 -9.69 10.88 13.88
CA ALA A 136 -8.27 11.19 13.97
C ALA A 136 -7.83 11.47 15.41
N GLY A 137 -8.68 12.12 16.20
CA GLY A 137 -8.42 12.42 17.62
C GLY A 137 -7.16 13.24 17.85
N ILE A 138 -6.92 14.26 16.99
CA ILE A 138 -5.76 15.15 17.07
C ILE A 138 -6.12 16.55 17.62
N GLY A 139 -7.39 16.77 17.96
CA GLY A 139 -7.88 17.96 18.64
C GLY A 139 -7.58 19.25 17.87
N ASP A 140 -7.12 20.28 18.60
CA ASP A 140 -6.82 21.62 18.07
C ASP A 140 -5.74 21.62 16.97
N PHE A 141 -4.96 20.54 16.84
CA PHE A 141 -3.99 20.42 15.75
C PHE A 141 -4.65 20.40 14.37
N MET A 142 -5.97 20.11 14.27
CA MET A 142 -6.69 20.18 12.99
C MET A 142 -6.57 21.55 12.32
N GLU A 143 -6.41 22.61 13.09
CA GLU A 143 -6.24 24.00 12.60
C GLU A 143 -4.76 24.41 12.44
N GLN A 144 -3.82 23.49 12.72
CA GLN A 144 -2.39 23.74 12.58
C GLN A 144 -1.83 23.13 11.28
N PRO A 145 -0.74 23.72 10.71
CA PRO A 145 -0.06 23.15 9.56
C PRO A 145 0.50 21.74 9.83
N ILE A 146 0.38 20.86 8.82
CA ILE A 146 0.83 19.45 8.91
C ILE A 146 2.32 19.31 9.25
N LYS A 147 3.17 20.28 8.89
CA LYS A 147 4.58 20.28 9.26
C LYS A 147 4.82 20.20 10.78
N LEU A 148 3.88 20.64 11.59
CA LEU A 148 3.93 20.56 13.06
C LEU A 148 3.47 19.19 13.60
N TYR A 149 2.93 18.31 12.75
CA TYR A 149 2.42 17.03 13.18
C TYR A 149 3.54 16.01 13.38
N SER A 150 3.42 15.20 14.43
CA SER A 150 4.20 13.97 14.53
C SER A 150 3.83 12.99 13.40
N THR A 151 4.71 12.01 13.14
CA THR A 151 4.40 10.95 12.18
C THR A 151 3.10 10.23 12.56
N GLY A 152 2.88 9.97 13.86
CA GLY A 152 1.65 9.37 14.36
C GLY A 152 0.41 10.19 14.03
N MET A 153 0.44 11.52 14.23
CA MET A 153 -0.68 12.41 13.90
C MET A 153 -1.00 12.42 12.40
N ARG A 154 0.03 12.44 11.54
CA ARG A 154 -0.17 12.34 10.08
C ARG A 154 -0.83 11.03 9.68
N THR A 155 -0.37 9.91 10.25
CA THR A 155 -0.98 8.59 9.98
C THR A 155 -2.42 8.52 10.50
N ARG A 156 -2.70 9.07 11.68
CA ARG A 156 -4.06 9.16 12.24
C ARG A 156 -5.00 9.92 11.30
N LEU A 157 -4.56 11.08 10.81
CA LEU A 157 -5.34 11.88 9.88
C LEU A 157 -5.56 11.16 8.54
N ALA A 158 -4.50 10.56 7.97
CA ALA A 158 -4.60 9.80 6.72
C ALA A 158 -5.57 8.63 6.84
N PHE A 159 -5.48 7.86 7.95
CA PHE A 159 -6.40 6.75 8.18
C PHE A 159 -7.85 7.24 8.37
N ALA A 160 -8.05 8.31 9.15
CA ALA A 160 -9.37 8.89 9.38
C ALA A 160 -10.04 9.34 8.07
N ILE A 161 -9.29 10.00 7.18
CA ILE A 161 -9.78 10.37 5.85
C ILE A 161 -10.18 9.11 5.08
N CYS A 162 -9.31 8.11 4.96
CA CYS A 162 -9.59 6.87 4.24
C CYS A 162 -10.82 6.14 4.80
N ALA A 163 -10.96 6.09 6.11
CA ALA A 163 -12.07 5.42 6.80
C ALA A 163 -13.46 6.02 6.46
N HIS A 164 -13.50 7.31 6.10
CA HIS A 164 -14.77 8.01 5.82
C HIS A 164 -15.06 8.18 4.31
N MET A 165 -14.24 7.60 3.42
CA MET A 165 -14.32 7.85 1.96
C MET A 165 -15.25 6.93 1.18
N ASN A 166 -16.07 6.08 1.81
CA ASN A 166 -16.93 5.12 1.14
C ASN A 166 -16.17 4.33 0.07
N ALA A 167 -14.97 3.85 0.42
CA ALA A 167 -14.13 3.05 -0.46
C ALA A 167 -14.71 1.64 -0.63
N GLU A 168 -14.52 1.06 -1.81
CA GLU A 168 -14.83 -0.35 -2.08
C GLU A 168 -13.62 -1.23 -1.86
N ILE A 169 -12.42 -0.64 -2.01
CA ILE A 169 -11.13 -1.29 -1.82
C ILE A 169 -10.31 -0.49 -0.83
N LEU A 170 -9.94 -1.11 0.28
CA LEU A 170 -9.02 -0.54 1.26
C LEU A 170 -7.63 -1.14 1.07
N ILE A 171 -6.62 -0.30 0.99
CA ILE A 171 -5.22 -0.73 0.96
C ILE A 171 -4.53 -0.27 2.23
N VAL A 172 -4.06 -1.23 3.00
CA VAL A 172 -3.33 -1.00 4.25
C VAL A 172 -1.94 -1.61 4.12
N ASP A 173 -0.93 -0.78 4.24
CA ASP A 173 0.47 -1.20 4.31
C ASP A 173 0.94 -1.03 5.75
N GLU A 174 1.81 -1.83 6.28
CA GLU A 174 2.46 -1.86 7.61
C GLU A 174 2.15 -0.69 8.61
N ALA A 175 1.34 0.30 8.16
CA ALA A 175 0.97 1.53 8.85
C ALA A 175 0.10 1.34 10.09
N LEU A 176 -0.44 0.14 10.33
CA LEU A 176 -1.23 -0.13 11.54
C LEU A 176 -0.37 -0.15 12.81
N SER A 177 0.95 -0.23 12.66
CA SER A 177 1.92 -0.20 13.77
C SER A 177 2.24 1.23 14.24
N VAL A 178 1.68 2.28 13.62
CA VAL A 178 1.96 3.68 13.94
C VAL A 178 0.82 4.28 14.78
N GLY A 179 1.19 5.02 15.82
CA GLY A 179 0.26 5.59 16.78
C GLY A 179 0.30 4.87 18.14
N ASP A 180 -0.55 5.30 19.05
CA ASP A 180 -0.71 4.62 20.34
C ASP A 180 -1.61 3.38 20.22
N LEU A 181 -1.57 2.52 21.24
CA LEU A 181 -2.31 1.27 21.29
C LEU A 181 -3.84 1.47 21.16
N ALA A 182 -4.36 2.59 21.66
CA ALA A 182 -5.78 2.91 21.59
C ALA A 182 -6.21 3.19 20.14
N PHE A 183 -5.41 3.97 19.40
CA PHE A 183 -5.68 4.25 17.99
C PHE A 183 -5.48 3.01 17.12
N GLN A 184 -4.44 2.22 17.38
CA GLN A 184 -4.24 0.94 16.68
C GLN A 184 -5.46 0.02 16.82
N LYS A 185 -5.99 -0.11 18.05
CA LYS A 185 -7.23 -0.87 18.29
C LYS A 185 -8.39 -0.31 17.49
N LYS A 186 -8.60 1.02 17.51
CA LYS A 186 -9.66 1.70 16.74
C LYS A 186 -9.56 1.43 15.24
N CYS A 187 -8.34 1.45 14.68
CA CYS A 187 -8.11 1.11 13.26
C CYS A 187 -8.45 -0.35 12.97
N ILE A 188 -8.02 -1.27 13.84
CA ILE A 188 -8.28 -2.70 13.71
C ILE A 188 -9.79 -2.99 13.76
N ASP A 189 -10.49 -2.44 14.73
CA ASP A 189 -11.95 -2.61 14.88
C ASP A 189 -12.69 -2.05 13.66
N TRP A 190 -12.21 -0.93 13.11
CA TRP A 190 -12.76 -0.36 11.88
C TRP A 190 -12.50 -1.25 10.66
N ILE A 191 -11.27 -1.78 10.49
CA ILE A 191 -10.93 -2.71 9.40
C ILE A 191 -11.76 -3.99 9.51
N ASP A 192 -11.94 -4.54 10.71
CA ASP A 192 -12.75 -5.73 10.93
C ASP A 192 -14.22 -5.52 10.53
N ASN A 193 -14.75 -4.31 10.68
CA ASN A 193 -16.07 -3.96 10.18
C ASN A 193 -16.07 -3.76 8.65
N PHE A 194 -15.08 -3.05 8.11
CA PHE A 194 -14.97 -2.77 6.68
C PHE A 194 -14.90 -4.06 5.84
N ARG A 195 -14.08 -5.03 6.24
CA ARG A 195 -13.88 -6.29 5.49
C ARG A 195 -15.12 -7.19 5.39
N ARG A 196 -16.18 -6.87 6.11
CA ARG A 196 -17.46 -7.61 5.98
C ARG A 196 -18.18 -7.29 4.68
N THR A 197 -17.92 -6.14 4.10
CA THR A 197 -18.59 -5.64 2.88
C THR A 197 -17.64 -5.11 1.84
N GLY A 198 -16.43 -4.71 2.24
CA GLY A 198 -15.38 -4.16 1.39
C GLY A 198 -14.28 -5.17 1.06
N THR A 199 -13.47 -4.84 0.07
CA THR A 199 -12.30 -5.62 -0.33
C THR A 199 -11.05 -5.05 0.33
N LEU A 200 -10.25 -5.91 0.96
CA LEU A 200 -9.04 -5.51 1.68
C LEU A 200 -7.79 -6.02 0.97
N LEU A 201 -6.84 -5.13 0.67
CA LEU A 201 -5.44 -5.47 0.37
C LEU A 201 -4.60 -5.11 1.58
N PHE A 202 -4.03 -6.09 2.23
CA PHE A 202 -3.25 -5.91 3.45
C PHE A 202 -1.80 -6.34 3.24
N VAL A 203 -0.86 -5.41 3.39
CA VAL A 203 0.57 -5.67 3.26
C VAL A 203 1.21 -5.71 4.63
N SER A 204 1.84 -6.82 4.97
CA SER A 204 2.60 -6.95 6.21
C SER A 204 3.75 -7.94 6.03
N HIS A 205 4.80 -7.74 6.82
CA HIS A 205 5.85 -8.73 7.00
C HIS A 205 5.53 -9.73 8.13
N SER A 206 4.42 -9.50 8.87
CA SER A 206 3.95 -10.35 9.97
C SER A 206 2.97 -11.41 9.49
N PRO A 207 3.37 -12.70 9.44
CA PRO A 207 2.45 -13.80 9.12
C PRO A 207 1.25 -13.89 10.06
N ALA A 208 1.39 -13.42 11.30
CA ALA A 208 0.30 -13.47 12.29
C ALA A 208 -0.81 -12.45 11.95
N GLU A 209 -0.44 -11.23 11.55
CA GLU A 209 -1.40 -10.20 11.13
C GLU A 209 -2.13 -10.61 9.86
N LEU A 210 -1.41 -11.15 8.86
CA LEU A 210 -2.04 -11.67 7.66
C LEU A 210 -3.05 -12.78 7.95
N SER A 211 -2.67 -13.78 8.77
CA SER A 211 -3.56 -14.87 9.14
C SER A 211 -4.82 -14.41 9.90
N ARG A 212 -4.74 -13.24 10.56
CA ARG A 212 -5.88 -12.65 11.27
C ARG A 212 -6.82 -11.89 10.34
N LEU A 213 -6.28 -11.13 9.37
CA LEU A 213 -7.05 -10.18 8.59
C LEU A 213 -7.40 -10.66 7.17
N CYS A 214 -6.70 -11.68 6.65
CA CYS A 214 -6.83 -12.10 5.27
C CYS A 214 -7.31 -13.55 5.15
N ASN A 215 -8.03 -13.83 4.05
CA ASN A 215 -8.43 -15.19 3.67
C ASN A 215 -7.42 -15.82 2.72
N HIS A 216 -6.92 -15.02 1.78
CA HIS A 216 -5.90 -15.40 0.81
C HIS A 216 -4.64 -14.56 0.98
N ALA A 217 -3.54 -15.04 0.47
CA ALA A 217 -2.30 -14.29 0.45
C ALA A 217 -1.49 -14.59 -0.82
N ILE A 218 -0.62 -13.63 -1.19
CA ILE A 218 0.44 -13.83 -2.15
C ILE A 218 1.78 -13.51 -1.51
N TRP A 219 2.77 -14.38 -1.73
CA TRP A 219 4.14 -14.15 -1.31
C TRP A 219 4.95 -13.64 -2.49
N ILE A 220 5.43 -12.41 -2.37
CA ILE A 220 6.30 -11.80 -3.37
C ILE A 220 7.76 -11.97 -2.94
N ASP A 221 8.56 -12.53 -3.84
CA ASP A 221 9.99 -12.70 -3.67
C ASP A 221 10.73 -12.28 -4.94
N ASN A 222 11.73 -11.37 -4.80
CA ASN A 222 12.52 -10.84 -5.93
C ASN A 222 11.69 -10.35 -7.14
N GLY A 223 10.52 -9.77 -6.86
CA GLY A 223 9.60 -9.24 -7.86
C GLY A 223 8.68 -10.25 -8.51
N HIS A 224 8.67 -11.52 -8.09
CA HIS A 224 7.77 -12.57 -8.57
C HIS A 224 6.80 -13.02 -7.47
N ILE A 225 5.63 -13.53 -7.86
CA ILE A 225 4.80 -14.31 -6.94
C ILE A 225 5.44 -15.69 -6.80
N ARG A 226 5.94 -16.00 -5.60
CA ARG A 226 6.52 -17.31 -5.28
C ARG A 226 5.45 -18.33 -4.90
N GLU A 227 4.43 -17.86 -4.18
CA GLU A 227 3.29 -18.69 -3.77
C GLU A 227 2.05 -17.80 -3.61
N GLY A 228 0.86 -18.36 -3.90
CA GLY A 228 -0.42 -17.68 -3.75
C GLY A 228 -1.52 -18.67 -3.41
N GLY A 229 -2.54 -18.22 -2.67
CA GLY A 229 -3.68 -19.01 -2.28
C GLY A 229 -4.11 -18.78 -0.84
N ASP A 230 -4.55 -19.83 -0.14
CA ASP A 230 -4.97 -19.77 1.25
C ASP A 230 -3.88 -19.18 2.16
N VAL A 231 -4.27 -18.24 3.03
CA VAL A 231 -3.34 -17.48 3.87
C VAL A 231 -2.50 -18.36 4.80
N ALA A 232 -3.07 -19.45 5.33
CA ALA A 232 -2.35 -20.33 6.25
C ALA A 232 -1.24 -21.11 5.52
N ASN A 233 -1.47 -21.51 4.27
CA ASN A 233 -0.47 -22.20 3.45
C ASN A 233 0.66 -21.24 3.08
N VAL A 234 0.35 -20.08 2.52
CA VAL A 234 1.34 -19.07 2.10
C VAL A 234 2.18 -18.59 3.28
N THR A 235 1.57 -18.30 4.43
CA THR A 235 2.31 -17.84 5.61
C THR A 235 3.20 -18.93 6.20
N ARG A 236 2.79 -20.20 6.13
CA ARG A 236 3.61 -21.35 6.55
C ARG A 236 4.84 -21.50 5.63
N ALA A 237 4.64 -21.43 4.31
CA ALA A 237 5.72 -21.52 3.33
C ALA A 237 6.72 -20.37 3.52
N TYR A 238 6.23 -19.14 3.71
CA TYR A 238 7.06 -17.97 3.97
C TYR A 238 7.92 -18.15 5.24
N ARG A 239 7.30 -18.56 6.37
CA ARG A 239 8.04 -18.81 7.63
C ARG A 239 9.12 -19.85 7.45
N LYS A 240 8.81 -21.00 6.79
CA LYS A 240 9.78 -22.05 6.54
C LYS A 240 11.00 -21.54 5.75
N ALA A 241 10.77 -20.78 4.70
CA ALA A 241 11.84 -20.22 3.87
C ALA A 241 12.70 -19.21 4.66
N THR A 242 12.08 -18.34 5.46
CA THR A 242 12.80 -17.33 6.26
C THR A 242 13.67 -17.96 7.34
N LEU A 243 13.21 -19.03 7.99
CA LEU A 243 14.00 -19.78 8.99
C LEU A 243 15.23 -20.45 8.36
N VAL A 244 15.08 -21.10 7.21
CA VAL A 244 16.20 -21.74 6.49
C VAL A 244 17.26 -20.71 6.10
N GLU A 245 16.87 -19.52 5.67
CA GLU A 245 17.81 -18.45 5.34
C GLU A 245 18.56 -17.90 6.56
N GLN A 246 17.87 -17.73 7.70
CA GLN A 246 18.50 -17.29 8.95
C GLN A 246 19.55 -18.31 9.44
N ASP A 247 19.24 -19.60 9.39
CA ASP A 247 20.16 -20.67 9.75
C ASP A 247 21.38 -20.73 8.81
N SER A 248 21.18 -20.45 7.53
CA SER A 248 22.31 -20.39 6.57
C SER A 248 23.22 -19.18 6.83
N MET A 249 22.65 -17.99 7.11
CA MET A 249 23.42 -16.79 7.43
C MET A 249 24.21 -16.92 8.75
N SER A 250 23.61 -17.52 9.78
CA SER A 250 24.28 -17.73 11.06
C SER A 250 25.51 -18.64 10.94
N ARG A 251 25.48 -19.63 10.06
CA ARG A 251 26.61 -20.51 9.77
C ARG A 251 27.76 -19.81 9.04
N PHE A 252 27.47 -18.83 8.18
CA PHE A 252 28.52 -18.05 7.48
C PHE A 252 29.12 -16.94 8.35
N SER A 253 28.43 -16.48 9.41
CA SER A 253 28.95 -15.46 10.34
C SER A 253 29.79 -16.05 11.47
N ALA A 254 29.85 -17.38 11.60
CA ALA A 254 30.60 -18.11 12.64
C ALA A 254 31.95 -18.65 12.14
N VAL A 255 32.36 -18.31 10.92
CA VAL A 255 33.68 -18.59 10.31
C VAL A 255 34.42 -17.28 10.08
#